data_22ad7df6a3c3addb942d569520120fff
#
_entry.id   22ad7df6a3c3addb942d569520120fff
#
_cell.length_a   1.000
_cell.length_b   1.000
_cell.length_c   1.000
_cell.angle_alpha   90.00
_cell.angle_beta   90.00
_cell.angle_gamma   90.00
#
_symmetry.space_group_name_H-M   'P 1'
#
loop_
_entity.id
_entity.type
_entity.pdbx_description
1 polymer ?
#
loop_
_entity_poly.entity_id
_entity_poly.type
_entity_poly.pdbx_seq_one_letter_code
_entity_poly.pdbx_strand_id
1 'polypeptide(L)'
;MVVGDKEDTEYDKKRQELYEHYHPLEFSPTIPIEEKAKLMEEWWTKTHGLLIEGGLTYDGIRQSVADSTIAFREGVVELFEFLEERDIPILIFSAGLADIIEEVLRQKIHRLFKNVKIVSNRMVFDNNGHLVSFQGKTIHSLNKNEHALDMAAPLHDRLGDNIDAPTYENASVKTRRNVLLLGDHIGDLGMSDGLNYENRISAGFLNDNVENSLDSYRKAFDVVYLVFD
;
A
#
# COMPACT_ATOMS: atom_id res chain seq x y z
N MET A 1 -1.44 8.67 10.17
CA MET A 1 -1.74 10.04 9.67
C MET A 1 -1.84 10.93 10.88
N VAL A 2 -0.84 11.78 11.11
CA VAL A 2 -0.81 12.69 12.26
C VAL A 2 -1.59 13.94 11.85
N VAL A 3 -2.80 14.06 12.37
CA VAL A 3 -3.48 15.35 12.45
C VAL A 3 -3.05 15.93 13.79
N GLY A 4 -2.43 17.13 13.75
CA GLY A 4 -1.91 17.80 14.95
C GLY A 4 -2.99 18.01 16.01
N ASP A 5 -2.53 18.24 17.25
CA ASP A 5 -3.31 18.47 18.46
C ASP A 5 -4.54 19.37 18.25
N LYS A 6 -5.65 18.77 17.91
CA LYS A 6 -7.00 19.34 17.98
C LYS A 6 -7.93 18.27 18.52
N GLU A 7 -8.82 18.69 19.39
CA GLU A 7 -9.90 17.93 20.00
C GLU A 7 -10.38 16.78 19.12
N ASP A 8 -10.56 15.58 19.71
CA ASP A 8 -11.14 14.38 19.09
C ASP A 8 -12.32 14.76 18.17
N THR A 9 -12.06 14.86 16.88
CA THR A 9 -13.09 15.24 15.93
C THR A 9 -14.11 14.12 15.81
N GLU A 10 -15.34 14.40 15.39
CA GLU A 10 -16.34 13.37 15.08
C GLU A 10 -15.80 12.33 14.08
N TYR A 11 -14.93 12.77 13.17
CA TYR A 11 -14.20 11.92 12.24
C TYR A 11 -13.30 10.92 12.97
N ASP A 12 -12.50 11.37 13.92
CA ASP A 12 -11.57 10.51 14.67
C ASP A 12 -12.31 9.45 15.47
N LYS A 13 -13.43 9.82 16.07
CA LYS A 13 -14.31 8.89 16.81
C LYS A 13 -14.87 7.80 15.88
N LYS A 14 -15.46 8.18 14.76
CA LYS A 14 -15.99 7.22 13.78
C LYS A 14 -14.89 6.30 13.23
N ARG A 15 -13.70 6.84 12.94
CA ARG A 15 -12.54 6.07 12.50
C ARG A 15 -12.10 5.07 13.56
N GLN A 16 -12.05 5.50 14.81
CA GLN A 16 -11.67 4.65 15.94
C GLN A 16 -12.69 3.53 16.16
N GLU A 17 -13.99 3.83 16.11
CA GLU A 17 -15.06 2.84 16.21
C GLU A 17 -14.96 1.77 15.10
N LEU A 18 -14.67 2.17 13.86
CA LEU A 18 -14.43 1.22 12.77
C LEU A 18 -13.21 0.34 13.05
N TYR A 19 -12.11 0.93 13.50
CA TYR A 19 -10.90 0.18 13.81
C TYR A 19 -11.14 -0.84 14.93
N GLU A 20 -11.76 -0.44 16.03
CA GLU A 20 -12.06 -1.31 17.18
C GLU A 20 -13.00 -2.45 16.81
N HIS A 21 -13.92 -2.21 15.86
CA HIS A 21 -14.85 -3.23 15.41
C HIS A 21 -14.18 -4.24 14.45
N TYR A 22 -13.47 -3.77 13.43
CA TYR A 22 -13.00 -4.64 12.34
C TYR A 22 -11.61 -5.23 12.57
N HIS A 23 -10.70 -4.51 13.22
CA HIS A 23 -9.32 -4.97 13.41
C HIS A 23 -9.22 -6.34 14.13
N PRO A 24 -9.99 -6.62 15.21
CA PRO A 24 -9.97 -7.95 15.81
C PRO A 24 -10.49 -9.05 14.88
N LEU A 25 -11.40 -8.73 13.95
CA LEU A 25 -11.96 -9.69 13.00
C LEU A 25 -10.95 -10.08 11.93
N GLU A 26 -10.07 -9.18 11.53
CA GLU A 26 -8.97 -9.45 10.59
C GLU A 26 -8.07 -10.59 11.06
N PHE A 27 -7.74 -10.60 12.34
CA PHE A 27 -6.84 -11.60 12.94
C PHE A 27 -7.58 -12.80 13.56
N SER A 28 -8.90 -12.83 13.54
CA SER A 28 -9.67 -13.93 14.14
C SER A 28 -9.34 -15.28 13.50
N PRO A 29 -8.92 -16.30 14.26
CA PRO A 29 -8.66 -17.64 13.72
C PRO A 29 -9.93 -18.43 13.43
N THR A 30 -11.09 -17.96 13.88
CA THR A 30 -12.37 -18.70 13.80
C THR A 30 -13.24 -18.28 12.63
N ILE A 31 -12.99 -17.12 12.03
CA ILE A 31 -13.76 -16.63 10.88
C ILE A 31 -13.15 -17.20 9.58
N PRO A 32 -13.97 -17.84 8.71
CA PRO A 32 -13.50 -18.29 7.40
C PRO A 32 -12.93 -17.15 6.57
N ILE A 33 -11.92 -17.44 5.74
CA ILE A 33 -11.21 -16.42 4.96
C ILE A 33 -12.13 -15.64 4.02
N GLU A 34 -13.12 -16.30 3.42
CA GLU A 34 -14.09 -15.67 2.50
C GLU A 34 -15.02 -14.69 3.22
N GLU A 35 -15.38 -15.00 4.47
CA GLU A 35 -16.17 -14.11 5.32
C GLU A 35 -15.33 -12.94 5.81
N LYS A 36 -14.08 -13.18 6.22
CA LYS A 36 -13.12 -12.12 6.56
C LYS A 36 -12.90 -11.16 5.40
N ALA A 37 -12.75 -11.68 4.17
CA ALA A 37 -12.56 -10.83 3.00
C ALA A 37 -13.72 -9.85 2.82
N LYS A 38 -14.96 -10.28 3.01
CA LYS A 38 -16.14 -9.38 2.97
C LYS A 38 -16.13 -8.34 4.07
N LEU A 39 -15.74 -8.73 5.30
CA LEU A 39 -15.62 -7.80 6.42
C LEU A 39 -14.54 -6.75 6.17
N MET A 40 -13.41 -7.14 5.56
CA MET A 40 -12.35 -6.21 5.18
C MET A 40 -12.82 -5.26 4.08
N GLU A 41 -13.50 -5.75 3.05
CA GLU A 41 -14.08 -4.89 1.99
C GLU A 41 -15.07 -3.87 2.59
N GLU A 42 -15.91 -4.29 3.53
CA GLU A 42 -16.85 -3.42 4.24
C GLU A 42 -16.11 -2.35 5.06
N TRP A 43 -15.09 -2.75 5.82
CA TRP A 43 -14.27 -1.82 6.62
C TRP A 43 -13.63 -0.75 5.76
N TRP A 44 -12.93 -1.16 4.69
CA TRP A 44 -12.28 -0.21 3.77
C TRP A 44 -13.29 0.72 3.10
N THR A 45 -14.43 0.17 2.66
CA THR A 45 -15.49 0.99 2.05
C THR A 45 -16.03 2.06 3.01
N LYS A 46 -16.27 1.69 4.26
CA LYS A 46 -16.69 2.66 5.29
C LYS A 46 -15.60 3.70 5.59
N THR A 47 -14.36 3.27 5.68
CA THR A 47 -13.22 4.17 5.90
C THR A 47 -13.05 5.15 4.73
N HIS A 48 -13.21 4.70 3.50
CA HIS A 48 -13.20 5.56 2.31
C HIS A 48 -14.37 6.57 2.35
N GLY A 49 -15.55 6.13 2.77
CA GLY A 49 -16.71 7.03 2.98
C GLY A 49 -16.40 8.14 3.98
N LEU A 50 -15.76 7.82 5.09
CA LEU A 50 -15.35 8.83 6.09
C LEU A 50 -14.34 9.84 5.54
N LEU A 51 -13.42 9.43 4.66
CA LEU A 51 -12.47 10.35 4.03
C LEU A 51 -13.18 11.34 3.10
N ILE A 52 -14.20 10.88 2.37
CA ILE A 52 -15.03 11.72 1.49
C ILE A 52 -15.86 12.68 2.35
N GLU A 53 -16.58 12.18 3.35
CA GLU A 53 -17.39 13.00 4.26
C GLU A 53 -16.55 14.03 5.02
N GLY A 54 -15.31 13.67 5.39
CA GLY A 54 -14.36 14.55 6.05
C GLY A 54 -13.76 15.63 5.15
N GLY A 55 -14.14 15.66 3.86
CA GLY A 55 -13.72 16.70 2.92
C GLY A 55 -12.22 16.67 2.62
N LEU A 56 -11.61 15.48 2.59
CA LEU A 56 -10.18 15.35 2.26
C LEU A 56 -9.87 16.00 0.92
N THR A 57 -8.80 16.79 0.88
CA THR A 57 -8.33 17.45 -0.34
C THR A 57 -6.93 16.98 -0.73
N TYR A 58 -6.61 17.09 -2.02
CA TYR A 58 -5.26 16.79 -2.52
C TYR A 58 -4.19 17.68 -1.86
N ASP A 59 -4.47 18.98 -1.70
CA ASP A 59 -3.56 19.90 -1.02
C ASP A 59 -3.39 19.55 0.47
N GLY A 60 -4.45 19.08 1.13
CA GLY A 60 -4.39 18.57 2.50
C GLY A 60 -3.46 17.36 2.62
N ILE A 61 -3.49 16.43 1.65
CA ILE A 61 -2.57 15.29 1.60
C ILE A 61 -1.13 15.79 1.45
N ARG A 62 -0.87 16.71 0.50
CA ARG A 62 0.47 17.26 0.29
C ARG A 62 1.03 17.91 1.54
N GLN A 63 0.22 18.70 2.21
CA GLN A 63 0.62 19.37 3.46
C GLN A 63 0.88 18.36 4.57
N SER A 64 0.00 17.38 4.75
CA SER A 64 0.17 16.33 5.77
C SER A 64 1.45 15.51 5.56
N VAL A 65 1.78 15.20 4.31
CA VAL A 65 3.03 14.51 3.98
C VAL A 65 4.24 15.40 4.23
N ALA A 66 4.16 16.70 3.89
CA ALA A 66 5.24 17.66 4.13
C ALA A 66 5.56 17.78 5.63
N ASP A 67 4.53 17.86 6.46
CA ASP A 67 4.64 18.03 7.92
C ASP A 67 4.98 16.72 8.65
N SER A 68 4.87 15.57 7.97
CA SER A 68 5.11 14.26 8.59
C SER A 68 6.58 13.90 8.65
N THR A 69 6.95 13.22 9.74
CA THR A 69 8.28 12.59 9.91
C THR A 69 8.22 11.17 9.35
N ILE A 70 8.39 11.03 8.02
CA ILE A 70 8.45 9.73 7.36
C ILE A 70 9.90 9.45 6.98
N ALA A 71 10.42 8.32 7.43
CA ALA A 71 11.74 7.83 7.07
C ALA A 71 11.61 6.53 6.26
N PHE A 72 12.45 6.39 5.24
CA PHE A 72 12.62 5.12 4.55
C PHE A 72 13.60 4.24 5.31
N ARG A 73 13.44 2.93 5.17
CA ARG A 73 14.47 2.00 5.62
C ARG A 73 15.77 2.27 4.88
N GLU A 74 16.88 2.05 5.56
CA GLU A 74 18.21 2.12 4.96
C GLU A 74 18.28 1.19 3.73
N GLY A 75 18.89 1.68 2.65
CA GLY A 75 19.06 0.94 1.40
C GLY A 75 17.85 0.94 0.45
N VAL A 76 16.70 1.53 0.81
CA VAL A 76 15.52 1.54 -0.07
C VAL A 76 15.75 2.35 -1.35
N VAL A 77 16.35 3.52 -1.23
CA VAL A 77 16.60 4.39 -2.39
C VAL A 77 17.61 3.74 -3.32
N GLU A 78 18.69 3.21 -2.76
CA GLU A 78 19.73 2.49 -3.51
C GLU A 78 19.18 1.23 -4.20
N LEU A 79 18.26 0.51 -3.55
CA LEU A 79 17.57 -0.62 -4.16
C LEU A 79 16.71 -0.17 -5.34
N PHE A 80 15.97 0.92 -5.21
CA PHE A 80 15.12 1.44 -6.28
C PHE A 80 15.97 1.88 -7.47
N GLU A 81 17.07 2.59 -7.24
CA GLU A 81 18.03 2.98 -8.29
C GLU A 81 18.65 1.78 -8.98
N PHE A 82 19.13 0.80 -8.21
CA PHE A 82 19.71 -0.43 -8.73
C PHE A 82 18.74 -1.19 -9.65
N LEU A 83 17.46 -1.25 -9.27
CA LEU A 83 16.43 -1.93 -10.04
C LEU A 83 16.02 -1.13 -11.29
N GLU A 84 15.96 0.22 -11.18
CA GLU A 84 15.66 1.08 -12.33
C GLU A 84 16.75 0.99 -13.41
N GLU A 85 18.02 1.02 -13.04
CA GLU A 85 19.16 0.87 -13.97
C GLU A 85 19.13 -0.45 -14.76
N ARG A 86 18.42 -1.45 -14.26
CA ARG A 86 18.30 -2.79 -14.87
C ARG A 86 16.94 -3.08 -15.46
N ASP A 87 16.09 -2.07 -15.59
CA ASP A 87 14.71 -2.20 -16.04
C ASP A 87 13.93 -3.29 -15.31
N ILE A 88 14.19 -3.47 -14.00
CA ILE A 88 13.49 -4.42 -13.16
C ILE A 88 12.28 -3.70 -12.54
N PRO A 89 11.04 -4.15 -12.81
CA PRO A 89 9.85 -3.51 -12.29
C PRO A 89 9.72 -3.69 -10.78
N ILE A 90 9.25 -2.64 -10.11
CA ILE A 90 8.89 -2.64 -8.70
C ILE A 90 7.38 -2.46 -8.60
N LEU A 91 6.70 -3.34 -7.85
CA LEU A 91 5.31 -3.19 -7.49
C LEU A 91 5.20 -2.83 -6.02
N ILE A 92 4.65 -1.65 -5.72
CA ILE A 92 4.28 -1.28 -4.36
C ILE A 92 2.82 -1.72 -4.15
N PHE A 93 2.65 -2.83 -3.45
CA PHE A 93 1.36 -3.42 -3.16
C PHE A 93 0.87 -2.97 -1.78
N SER A 94 -0.20 -2.19 -1.71
CA SER A 94 -0.68 -1.64 -0.45
C SER A 94 -2.21 -1.62 -0.38
N ALA A 95 -2.76 -1.96 0.78
CA ALA A 95 -4.17 -1.72 1.10
C ALA A 95 -4.45 -0.24 1.45
N GLY A 96 -3.41 0.58 1.55
CA GLY A 96 -3.51 2.01 1.80
C GLY A 96 -3.97 2.82 0.58
N LEU A 97 -3.51 4.05 0.49
CA LEU A 97 -3.95 5.06 -0.47
C LEU A 97 -2.81 5.40 -1.44
N ALA A 98 -3.01 5.13 -2.73
CA ALA A 98 -2.01 5.33 -3.78
C ALA A 98 -1.50 6.76 -3.83
N ASP A 99 -2.39 7.74 -3.72
CA ASP A 99 -2.07 9.17 -3.80
C ASP A 99 -1.17 9.64 -2.64
N ILE A 100 -1.33 9.03 -1.46
CA ILE A 100 -0.42 9.29 -0.32
C ILE A 100 0.95 8.67 -0.58
N ILE A 101 0.99 7.42 -1.09
CA ILE A 101 2.26 6.74 -1.40
C ILE A 101 3.04 7.55 -2.45
N GLU A 102 2.37 8.00 -3.51
CA GLU A 102 2.98 8.84 -4.54
C GLU A 102 3.56 10.14 -3.96
N GLU A 103 2.79 10.80 -3.11
CA GLU A 103 3.21 12.07 -2.51
C GLU A 103 4.41 11.87 -1.56
N VAL A 104 4.43 10.78 -0.79
CA VAL A 104 5.57 10.39 0.05
C VAL A 104 6.83 10.17 -0.81
N LEU A 105 6.72 9.40 -1.88
CA LEU A 105 7.85 9.15 -2.78
C LEU A 105 8.36 10.47 -3.39
N ARG A 106 7.46 11.33 -3.86
CA ARG A 106 7.80 12.62 -4.45
C ARG A 106 8.51 13.55 -3.49
N GLN A 107 7.98 13.70 -2.27
CA GLN A 107 8.50 14.69 -1.31
C GLN A 107 9.73 14.21 -0.55
N LYS A 108 9.81 12.91 -0.22
CA LYS A 108 10.87 12.41 0.65
C LYS A 108 12.05 11.82 -0.12
N ILE A 109 11.83 11.31 -1.34
CA ILE A 109 12.93 10.84 -2.22
C ILE A 109 13.33 11.92 -3.23
N HIS A 110 12.44 12.88 -3.51
CA HIS A 110 12.63 13.93 -4.52
C HIS A 110 12.88 13.41 -5.94
N ARG A 111 12.41 12.18 -6.22
CA ARG A 111 12.59 11.51 -7.49
C ARG A 111 11.41 10.59 -7.77
N LEU A 112 11.00 10.50 -9.02
CA LEU A 112 10.06 9.51 -9.51
C LEU A 112 10.82 8.42 -10.29
N PHE A 113 10.59 7.18 -9.92
CA PHE A 113 11.20 6.02 -10.58
C PHE A 113 10.29 5.50 -11.68
N LYS A 114 10.82 5.32 -12.87
CA LYS A 114 10.04 4.87 -14.05
C LYS A 114 9.59 3.41 -13.95
N ASN A 115 10.33 2.59 -13.21
CA ASN A 115 10.08 1.18 -13.00
C ASN A 115 9.13 0.87 -11.84
N VAL A 116 8.66 1.89 -11.11
CA VAL A 116 7.75 1.73 -9.96
C VAL A 116 6.31 1.85 -10.41
N LYS A 117 5.50 0.87 -10.03
CA LYS A 117 4.04 0.89 -10.14
C LYS A 117 3.41 0.69 -8.78
N ILE A 118 2.29 1.35 -8.56
CA ILE A 118 1.53 1.26 -7.32
C ILE A 118 0.24 0.49 -7.58
N VAL A 119 0.04 -0.55 -6.78
CA VAL A 119 -1.20 -1.33 -6.68
C VAL A 119 -1.82 -1.00 -5.34
N SER A 120 -2.73 -0.05 -5.31
CA SER A 120 -3.33 0.47 -4.08
C SER A 120 -4.64 1.20 -4.39
N ASN A 121 -5.40 1.55 -3.36
CA ASN A 121 -6.64 2.31 -3.52
C ASN A 121 -6.35 3.72 -4.01
N ARG A 122 -6.84 4.05 -5.20
CA ARG A 122 -6.61 5.35 -5.83
C ARG A 122 -7.81 6.27 -5.65
N MET A 123 -7.53 7.48 -5.23
CA MET A 123 -8.52 8.54 -5.03
C MET A 123 -8.90 9.22 -6.34
N VAL A 124 -10.14 9.70 -6.42
CA VAL A 124 -10.63 10.56 -7.49
C VAL A 124 -10.99 11.90 -6.89
N PHE A 125 -10.39 12.96 -7.44
CA PHE A 125 -10.62 14.32 -6.99
C PHE A 125 -11.42 15.11 -8.03
N ASP A 126 -12.26 16.02 -7.57
CA ASP A 126 -12.93 16.99 -8.42
C ASP A 126 -11.97 18.10 -8.91
N ASN A 127 -12.50 19.03 -9.71
CA ASN A 127 -11.72 20.16 -10.25
C ASN A 127 -11.21 21.13 -9.16
N ASN A 128 -11.76 21.07 -7.96
CA ASN A 128 -11.34 21.88 -6.81
C ASN A 128 -10.37 21.13 -5.90
N GLY A 129 -10.02 19.90 -6.26
CA GLY A 129 -9.12 19.05 -5.47
C GLY A 129 -9.77 18.35 -4.29
N HIS A 130 -11.12 18.29 -4.19
CA HIS A 130 -11.81 17.54 -3.15
C HIS A 130 -11.97 16.08 -3.55
N LEU A 131 -11.76 15.18 -2.60
CA LEU A 131 -11.99 13.74 -2.78
C LEU A 131 -13.49 13.48 -2.97
N VAL A 132 -13.84 12.83 -4.09
CA VAL A 132 -15.24 12.51 -4.44
C VAL A 132 -15.52 11.01 -4.54
N SER A 133 -14.52 10.19 -4.87
CA SER A 133 -14.68 8.75 -4.98
C SER A 133 -13.33 8.02 -5.00
N PHE A 134 -13.37 6.69 -5.15
CA PHE A 134 -12.21 5.83 -5.36
C PHE A 134 -12.34 5.03 -6.65
N GLN A 135 -11.22 4.69 -7.28
CA GLN A 135 -11.19 3.89 -8.51
C GLN A 135 -11.24 2.39 -8.23
N GLY A 136 -11.99 1.69 -9.07
CA GLY A 136 -11.96 0.23 -9.15
C GLY A 136 -12.47 -0.48 -7.89
N LYS A 137 -11.99 -1.71 -7.70
CA LYS A 137 -12.32 -2.50 -6.52
C LYS A 137 -11.45 -2.09 -5.34
N THR A 138 -12.03 -2.12 -4.15
CA THR A 138 -11.29 -1.87 -2.92
C THR A 138 -10.21 -2.93 -2.70
N ILE A 139 -8.96 -2.48 -2.49
CA ILE A 139 -7.84 -3.33 -2.10
C ILE A 139 -7.75 -3.32 -0.58
N HIS A 140 -7.72 -4.50 0.02
CA HIS A 140 -7.57 -4.71 1.46
C HIS A 140 -6.53 -5.81 1.75
N SER A 141 -6.24 -6.06 3.02
CA SER A 141 -5.18 -6.99 3.43
C SER A 141 -5.28 -8.41 2.86
N LEU A 142 -6.49 -8.88 2.56
CA LEU A 142 -6.75 -10.25 2.13
C LEU A 142 -6.98 -10.44 0.63
N ASN A 143 -6.90 -9.39 -0.18
CA ASN A 143 -7.04 -9.47 -1.65
C ASN A 143 -5.84 -8.90 -2.42
N LYS A 144 -4.69 -8.77 -1.77
CA LYS A 144 -3.42 -8.44 -2.42
C LYS A 144 -2.90 -9.65 -3.20
N ASN A 145 -3.40 -9.85 -4.41
CA ASN A 145 -3.07 -10.98 -5.30
C ASN A 145 -3.11 -10.55 -6.78
N GLU A 146 -3.02 -11.49 -7.71
CA GLU A 146 -3.01 -11.24 -9.16
C GLU A 146 -4.22 -10.44 -9.65
N HIS A 147 -5.37 -10.56 -9.00
CA HIS A 147 -6.59 -9.83 -9.39
C HIS A 147 -6.46 -8.32 -9.11
N ALA A 148 -5.63 -7.94 -8.16
CA ALA A 148 -5.37 -6.54 -7.88
C ALA A 148 -4.30 -5.94 -8.83
N LEU A 149 -3.54 -6.76 -9.57
CA LEU A 149 -2.53 -6.28 -10.53
C LEU A 149 -3.13 -5.44 -11.66
N ASP A 150 -4.39 -5.68 -12.01
CA ASP A 150 -5.06 -4.88 -13.04
C ASP A 150 -5.29 -3.42 -12.59
N MET A 151 -5.14 -3.15 -11.30
CA MET A 151 -5.16 -1.80 -10.72
C MET A 151 -3.77 -1.16 -10.64
N ALA A 152 -2.71 -1.86 -11.07
CA ALA A 152 -1.36 -1.33 -11.06
C ALA A 152 -1.27 -0.12 -12.01
N ALA A 153 -0.94 1.04 -11.45
CA ALA A 153 -0.74 2.26 -12.21
C ALA A 153 0.69 2.78 -12.01
N PRO A 154 1.29 3.38 -13.04
CA PRO A 154 2.55 4.09 -12.90
C PRO A 154 2.38 5.27 -11.94
N LEU A 155 3.50 5.76 -11.41
CA LEU A 155 3.54 7.02 -10.68
C LEU A 155 3.04 8.15 -11.58
N HIS A 156 2.07 8.94 -11.12
CA HIS A 156 1.56 10.07 -11.86
C HIS A 156 2.28 11.34 -11.44
N ASP A 157 2.83 12.06 -12.41
CA ASP A 157 3.17 13.45 -12.18
C ASP A 157 1.92 14.31 -12.43
N ARG A 158 1.24 14.74 -11.37
CA ARG A 158 0.05 15.60 -11.46
C ARG A 158 0.36 17.05 -11.81
N LEU A 159 1.63 17.41 -12.00
CA LEU A 159 2.06 18.79 -12.32
C LEU A 159 1.97 19.13 -13.81
N GLY A 160 1.08 18.48 -14.54
CA GLY A 160 0.50 19.10 -15.74
C GLY A 160 1.07 18.70 -17.09
N ASP A 161 1.80 17.64 -17.21
CA ASP A 161 2.07 17.09 -18.52
C ASP A 161 1.05 16.00 -18.86
N ASN A 162 0.33 16.21 -19.99
CA ASN A 162 -0.39 15.17 -20.69
C ASN A 162 0.57 14.03 -20.98
N ILE A 163 0.66 13.11 -20.04
CA ILE A 163 1.36 11.88 -20.30
C ILE A 163 0.38 10.99 -21.05
N ASP A 164 0.43 11.03 -22.37
CA ASP A 164 0.33 9.83 -23.18
C ASP A 164 1.51 8.92 -22.78
N ALA A 165 1.58 8.57 -21.50
CA ALA A 165 2.43 7.50 -21.04
C ALA A 165 1.88 6.25 -21.73
N PRO A 166 2.70 5.57 -22.55
CA PRO A 166 2.28 4.29 -23.07
C PRO A 166 1.83 3.49 -21.84
N THR A 167 0.63 2.94 -21.90
CA THR A 167 0.18 1.92 -20.99
C THR A 167 1.26 0.84 -21.02
N TYR A 168 2.24 0.97 -20.14
CA TYR A 168 3.18 -0.11 -19.88
C TYR A 168 2.30 -1.24 -19.40
N GLU A 169 1.95 -2.09 -20.36
CA GLU A 169 1.15 -3.26 -20.12
C GLU A 169 1.76 -3.98 -18.93
N ASN A 170 0.93 -4.40 -17.98
CA ASN A 170 1.34 -5.27 -16.88
C ASN A 170 2.01 -6.57 -17.37
N ALA A 171 2.09 -6.75 -18.69
CA ALA A 171 2.83 -7.76 -19.41
C ALA A 171 4.28 -7.87 -18.94
N SER A 172 4.98 -6.76 -18.70
CA SER A 172 6.38 -6.80 -18.25
C SER A 172 6.54 -7.46 -16.88
N VAL A 173 5.56 -7.30 -15.98
CA VAL A 173 5.54 -7.96 -14.67
C VAL A 173 5.16 -9.43 -14.83
N LYS A 174 4.12 -9.73 -15.62
CA LYS A 174 3.62 -11.10 -15.84
C LYS A 174 4.63 -12.01 -16.59
N THR A 175 5.62 -11.44 -17.27
CA THR A 175 6.66 -12.21 -17.96
C THR A 175 7.89 -12.52 -17.10
N ARG A 176 8.01 -11.90 -15.92
CA ARG A 176 9.14 -12.14 -15.00
C ARG A 176 8.93 -13.45 -14.26
N ARG A 177 10.00 -14.27 -14.23
CA ARG A 177 9.98 -15.60 -13.59
C ARG A 177 10.61 -15.64 -12.23
N ASN A 178 11.30 -14.58 -11.82
CA ASN A 178 11.91 -14.46 -10.51
C ASN A 178 11.23 -13.33 -9.74
N VAL A 179 10.84 -13.62 -8.51
CA VAL A 179 10.15 -12.67 -7.62
C VAL A 179 10.98 -12.47 -6.36
N LEU A 180 11.31 -11.23 -6.04
CA LEU A 180 11.72 -10.81 -4.71
C LEU A 180 10.50 -10.16 -4.04
N LEU A 181 10.03 -10.77 -2.96
CA LEU A 181 8.88 -10.29 -2.21
C LEU A 181 9.37 -9.72 -0.88
N LEU A 182 9.00 -8.49 -0.59
CA LEU A 182 9.31 -7.79 0.65
C LEU A 182 8.00 -7.42 1.35
N GLY A 183 7.83 -7.82 2.60
CA GLY A 183 6.60 -7.55 3.34
C GLY A 183 6.83 -7.48 4.84
N ASP A 184 5.92 -6.84 5.55
CA ASP A 184 5.95 -6.77 7.01
C ASP A 184 4.79 -7.55 7.68
N HIS A 185 3.99 -8.22 6.86
CA HIS A 185 2.91 -9.08 7.31
C HIS A 185 2.92 -10.42 6.56
N ILE A 186 2.60 -11.52 7.25
CA ILE A 186 2.57 -12.86 6.63
C ILE A 186 1.60 -12.92 5.44
N GLY A 187 0.49 -12.17 5.50
CA GLY A 187 -0.46 -12.04 4.39
C GLY A 187 0.13 -11.42 3.11
N ASP A 188 1.26 -10.72 3.19
CA ASP A 188 1.94 -10.14 2.03
C ASP A 188 2.51 -11.20 1.07
N LEU A 189 2.70 -12.43 1.56
CA LEU A 189 3.09 -13.54 0.70
C LEU A 189 2.08 -13.79 -0.44
N GLY A 190 0.81 -13.44 -0.23
CA GLY A 190 -0.23 -13.49 -1.24
C GLY A 190 -0.02 -12.54 -2.43
N MET A 191 0.82 -11.51 -2.31
CA MET A 191 1.12 -10.57 -3.40
C MET A 191 1.73 -11.24 -4.64
N SER A 192 2.30 -12.42 -4.50
CA SER A 192 2.84 -13.21 -5.61
C SER A 192 1.92 -14.34 -6.08
N ASP A 193 0.75 -14.51 -5.47
CA ASP A 193 -0.19 -15.56 -5.86
C ASP A 193 -0.74 -15.27 -7.27
N GLY A 194 -0.89 -16.31 -8.08
CA GLY A 194 -1.32 -16.23 -9.46
C GLY A 194 -0.28 -15.73 -10.45
N LEU A 195 0.90 -15.28 -9.99
CA LEU A 195 2.02 -14.98 -10.86
C LEU A 195 2.72 -16.28 -11.28
N ASN A 196 3.04 -16.39 -12.56
CA ASN A 196 3.75 -17.56 -13.10
C ASN A 196 5.27 -17.41 -12.89
N TYR A 197 5.74 -17.52 -11.64
CA TYR A 197 7.16 -17.46 -11.32
C TYR A 197 7.78 -18.85 -11.18
N GLU A 198 9.08 -18.95 -11.46
CA GLU A 198 9.90 -20.13 -11.23
C GLU A 198 10.61 -20.08 -9.89
N ASN A 199 11.06 -18.89 -9.50
CA ASN A 199 11.77 -18.69 -8.24
C ASN A 199 11.16 -17.51 -7.48
N ARG A 200 11.01 -17.69 -6.16
CA ARG A 200 10.63 -16.62 -5.25
C ARG A 200 11.56 -16.61 -4.06
N ILE A 201 12.01 -15.43 -3.67
CA ILE A 201 12.65 -15.18 -2.38
C ILE A 201 11.76 -14.18 -1.65
N SER A 202 11.42 -14.50 -0.42
CA SER A 202 10.59 -13.65 0.45
C SER A 202 11.37 -13.19 1.67
N ALA A 203 11.31 -11.88 1.95
CA ALA A 203 11.88 -11.28 3.15
C ALA A 203 10.79 -10.61 3.98
N GLY A 204 10.66 -11.05 5.22
CA GLY A 204 9.71 -10.52 6.20
C GLY A 204 10.38 -9.54 7.15
N PHE A 205 9.84 -8.33 7.26
CA PHE A 205 10.29 -7.32 8.22
C PHE A 205 9.44 -7.41 9.49
N LEU A 206 9.99 -7.99 10.53
CA LEU A 206 9.31 -8.10 11.83
C LEU A 206 9.62 -6.88 12.67
N ASN A 207 8.66 -5.95 12.75
CA ASN A 207 8.79 -4.65 13.40
C ASN A 207 8.40 -4.69 14.88
N ASP A 208 7.35 -5.46 15.21
CA ASP A 208 6.71 -5.45 16.51
C ASP A 208 6.48 -6.88 17.01
N ASN A 209 6.29 -7.02 18.34
CA ASN A 209 5.93 -8.28 18.99
C ASN A 209 6.85 -9.45 18.60
N VAL A 210 8.15 -9.17 18.55
CA VAL A 210 9.18 -10.10 18.05
C VAL A 210 9.11 -11.45 18.77
N GLU A 211 8.98 -11.44 20.12
CA GLU A 211 8.99 -12.66 20.93
C GLU A 211 7.88 -13.66 20.55
N ASN A 212 6.67 -13.13 20.23
CA ASN A 212 5.52 -13.98 19.91
C ASN A 212 5.39 -14.30 18.42
N SER A 213 5.99 -13.49 17.54
CA SER A 213 5.77 -13.56 16.09
C SER A 213 6.95 -14.21 15.34
N LEU A 214 8.14 -14.28 15.94
CA LEU A 214 9.37 -14.72 15.25
C LEU A 214 9.24 -16.12 14.65
N ASP A 215 8.66 -17.07 15.38
CA ASP A 215 8.55 -18.44 14.91
C ASP A 215 7.59 -18.58 13.73
N SER A 216 6.52 -17.78 13.69
CA SER A 216 5.59 -17.75 12.55
C SER A 216 6.21 -17.10 11.34
N TYR A 217 6.98 -15.99 11.52
CA TYR A 217 7.71 -15.35 10.42
C TYR A 217 8.80 -16.25 9.83
N ARG A 218 9.57 -16.95 10.67
CA ARG A 218 10.59 -17.91 10.21
C ARG A 218 10.02 -19.09 9.42
N LYS A 219 8.77 -19.47 9.69
CA LYS A 219 8.07 -20.51 8.91
C LYS A 219 7.50 -20.00 7.59
N ALA A 220 7.21 -18.72 7.53
CA ALA A 220 6.52 -18.09 6.41
C ALA A 220 7.48 -17.48 5.37
N PHE A 221 8.54 -16.81 5.82
CA PHE A 221 9.51 -16.12 4.97
C PHE A 221 10.84 -16.84 4.87
N ASP A 222 11.51 -16.72 3.72
CA ASP A 222 12.86 -17.27 3.51
C ASP A 222 13.91 -16.52 4.34
N VAL A 223 13.71 -15.20 4.52
CA VAL A 223 14.55 -14.32 5.32
C VAL A 223 13.67 -13.51 6.27
N VAL A 224 14.08 -13.38 7.52
CA VAL A 224 13.41 -12.50 8.48
C VAL A 224 14.41 -11.45 8.96
N TYR A 225 14.04 -10.19 8.75
CA TYR A 225 14.78 -9.04 9.24
C TYR A 225 14.10 -8.49 10.51
N LEU A 226 14.88 -8.41 11.59
CA LEU A 226 14.42 -7.86 12.85
C LEU A 226 14.84 -6.39 12.94
N VAL A 227 13.89 -5.53 13.27
CA VAL A 227 14.17 -4.12 13.58
C VAL A 227 14.41 -4.06 15.09
N PHE A 228 15.62 -3.72 15.47
CA PHE A 228 15.95 -3.41 16.86
C PHE A 228 15.96 -1.88 16.98
N ASP A 229 15.16 -1.35 17.91
CA ASP A 229 15.17 0.08 18.30
C ASP A 229 16.48 0.43 19.02
#